data_6875c04df01466cdcc83dcaca1f1bf2a
#
_entry.id   6875c04df01466cdcc83dcaca1f1bf2a
#
_cell.length_a   1.000
_cell.length_b   1.000
_cell.length_c   1.000
_cell.angle_alpha   90.00
_cell.angle_beta   90.00
_cell.angle_gamma   90.00
#
_symmetry.space_group_name_H-M   'P 1'
#
loop_
_entity.id
_entity.type
_entity.pdbx_description
1 polymer ?
#
loop_
_entity_poly.entity_id
_entity_poly.type
_entity_poly.pdbx_seq_one_letter_code
_entity_poly.pdbx_strand_id
1 'polypeptide(L)'
;MFYPPLRDEFTKFGGRFEKIAHNKINGMYCYKRMTSDGLTYYEVFKAAKAKDENGNAYERYPSTAQFGFGTALCFRGDERHTADKIAFYMANGFDAGRFRV
;
A
#
# COMPACT_ATOMS: atom_id res chain seq x y z
N MET A 1 18.60 0.80 -11.60
CA MET A 1 18.91 0.50 -10.19
C MET A 1 17.83 -0.41 -9.60
N PHE A 2 18.24 -1.49 -8.95
CA PHE A 2 17.31 -2.43 -8.33
C PHE A 2 16.93 -1.96 -6.93
N TYR A 3 15.64 -1.88 -6.64
CA TYR A 3 15.14 -1.61 -5.30
C TYR A 3 14.58 -2.90 -4.73
N PRO A 4 15.05 -3.34 -3.54
CA PRO A 4 14.42 -4.49 -2.90
C PRO A 4 12.94 -4.22 -2.68
N PRO A 5 12.05 -5.19 -2.92
CA PRO A 5 10.64 -5.00 -2.65
C PRO A 5 10.37 -4.88 -1.15
N LEU A 6 9.23 -4.31 -0.79
CA LEU A 6 8.78 -4.27 0.60
C LEU A 6 8.55 -5.69 1.12
N ARG A 7 8.69 -5.87 2.43
CA ARG A 7 8.53 -7.17 3.09
C ARG A 7 7.15 -7.77 2.83
N ASP A 8 7.10 -9.10 2.74
CA ASP A 8 5.85 -9.82 2.55
C ASP A 8 4.90 -9.68 3.74
N GLU A 9 5.46 -9.60 4.95
CA GLU A 9 4.65 -9.39 6.14
C GLU A 9 5.48 -8.72 7.24
N PHE A 10 4.82 -7.98 8.10
CA PHE A 10 5.43 -7.36 9.27
C PHE A 10 4.36 -6.99 10.28
N THR A 11 4.79 -6.71 11.52
CA THR A 11 3.90 -6.22 12.58
C THR A 11 4.30 -4.79 12.95
N LYS A 12 3.31 -3.95 13.21
CA LYS A 12 3.52 -2.57 13.62
C LYS A 12 2.26 -2.08 14.33
N PHE A 13 2.44 -1.34 15.44
CA PHE A 13 1.32 -0.79 16.21
C PHE A 13 0.28 -1.84 16.65
N GLY A 14 0.76 -3.05 16.98
CA GLY A 14 -0.13 -4.14 17.38
C GLY A 14 -0.91 -4.79 16.25
N GLY A 15 -0.69 -4.34 15.01
CA GLY A 15 -1.34 -4.89 13.83
C GLY A 15 -0.41 -5.75 13.01
N ARG A 16 -1.01 -6.62 12.19
CA ARG A 16 -0.27 -7.46 11.24
C ARG A 16 -0.53 -6.98 9.83
N PHE A 17 0.53 -6.85 9.05
CA PHE A 17 0.49 -6.40 7.66
C PHE A 17 0.96 -7.53 6.75
N GLU A 18 0.17 -7.87 5.74
CA GLU A 18 0.52 -8.88 4.75
C GLU A 18 0.44 -8.28 3.36
N LYS A 19 1.52 -8.40 2.59
CA LYS A 19 1.52 -7.97 1.19
C LYS A 19 0.67 -8.95 0.38
N ILE A 20 -0.40 -8.46 -0.23
CA ILE A 20 -1.27 -9.30 -1.05
C ILE A 20 -1.08 -9.04 -2.55
N ALA A 21 -0.51 -7.92 -2.93
CA ALA A 21 -0.25 -7.62 -4.34
C ALA A 21 0.87 -6.61 -4.49
N HIS A 22 1.61 -6.73 -5.58
CA HIS A 22 2.64 -5.78 -5.98
C HIS A 22 2.69 -5.72 -7.50
N ASN A 23 2.49 -4.54 -8.06
CA ASN A 23 2.61 -4.32 -9.49
C ASN A 23 3.95 -3.64 -9.77
N LYS A 24 4.91 -4.41 -10.29
CA LYS A 24 6.27 -3.92 -10.55
C LYS A 24 6.32 -2.87 -11.64
N ILE A 25 5.33 -2.84 -12.53
CA ILE A 25 5.30 -1.89 -13.66
C ILE A 25 5.02 -0.48 -13.18
N ASN A 26 4.02 -0.32 -12.30
CA ASN A 26 3.63 1.00 -11.81
C ASN A 26 4.07 1.29 -10.37
N GLY A 27 4.71 0.33 -9.70
CA GLY A 27 5.20 0.50 -8.33
C GLY A 27 4.14 0.41 -7.25
N MET A 28 2.93 -0.02 -7.59
CA MET A 28 1.83 -0.11 -6.63
C MET A 28 1.94 -1.35 -5.76
N TYR A 29 1.58 -1.19 -4.49
CA TYR A 29 1.47 -2.26 -3.49
C TYR A 29 0.08 -2.28 -2.89
N CYS A 30 -0.36 -3.47 -2.49
CA CYS A 30 -1.54 -3.61 -1.64
C CYS A 30 -1.19 -4.49 -0.44
N TYR A 31 -1.44 -3.99 0.76
CA TYR A 31 -1.26 -4.73 2.02
C TYR A 31 -2.60 -4.93 2.70
N LYS A 32 -2.79 -6.13 3.24
CA LYS A 32 -3.89 -6.42 4.15
C LYS A 32 -3.39 -6.13 5.56
N ARG A 33 -4.09 -5.24 6.25
CA ARG A 33 -3.77 -4.87 7.62
C ARG A 33 -4.85 -5.42 8.55
N MET A 34 -4.43 -6.24 9.51
CA MET A 34 -5.32 -6.79 10.54
C MET A 34 -4.95 -6.15 11.88
N THR A 35 -5.92 -5.48 12.49
CA THR A 35 -5.70 -4.82 13.78
C THR A 35 -5.88 -5.79 14.93
N SER A 36 -5.39 -5.41 16.13
CA SER A 36 -5.48 -6.25 17.32
C SER A 36 -6.93 -6.47 17.79
N ASP A 37 -7.86 -5.59 17.39
CA ASP A 37 -9.29 -5.71 17.74
C ASP A 37 -10.10 -6.45 16.64
N GLY A 38 -9.42 -7.06 15.68
CA GLY A 38 -10.07 -7.93 14.70
C GLY A 38 -10.58 -7.24 13.45
N LEU A 39 -10.27 -5.97 13.25
CA LEU A 39 -10.66 -5.26 12.03
C LEU A 39 -9.65 -5.50 10.92
N THR A 40 -10.16 -5.55 9.69
CA THR A 40 -9.35 -5.72 8.50
C THR A 40 -9.45 -4.50 7.60
N TYR A 41 -8.28 -4.01 7.17
CA TYR A 41 -8.16 -2.90 6.23
C TYR A 41 -7.27 -3.33 5.07
N TYR A 42 -7.43 -2.68 3.93
CA TYR A 42 -6.51 -2.82 2.79
C TYR A 42 -5.91 -1.47 2.48
N GLU A 43 -4.59 -1.45 2.37
CA GLU A 43 -3.84 -0.23 2.09
C GLU A 43 -3.19 -0.37 0.72
N VAL A 44 -3.58 0.52 -0.21
CA VAL A 44 -2.99 0.59 -1.56
C VAL A 44 -2.17 1.85 -1.66
N PHE A 45 -0.95 1.72 -2.20
CA PHE A 45 -0.04 2.86 -2.25
C PHE A 45 1.07 2.62 -3.24
N LYS A 46 1.70 3.73 -3.63
CA LYS A 46 2.99 3.68 -4.29
C LYS A 46 4.05 3.84 -3.20
N ALA A 47 5.02 2.94 -3.15
CA ALA A 47 6.02 2.96 -2.08
C ALA A 47 6.79 4.27 -2.08
N ALA A 48 7.05 4.80 -0.89
CA ALA A 48 7.92 5.96 -0.72
C ALA A 48 9.35 5.54 -0.96
N LYS A 49 10.15 6.44 -1.53
CA LYS A 49 11.57 6.19 -1.78
C LYS A 49 12.42 7.00 -0.83
N ALA A 50 13.44 6.38 -0.30
CA ALA A 50 14.37 7.00 0.64
C ALA A 50 15.78 6.57 0.29
N LYS A 51 16.76 7.24 0.87
CA LYS A 51 18.18 6.86 0.75
C LYS A 51 18.72 6.59 2.14
N ASP A 52 19.55 5.55 2.24
CA ASP A 52 20.28 5.29 3.48
C ASP A 52 21.48 6.22 3.62
N GLU A 53 22.22 6.10 4.71
CA GLU A 53 23.38 6.94 4.98
C GLU A 53 24.50 6.77 3.96
N ASN A 54 24.53 5.68 3.21
CA ASN A 54 25.51 5.41 2.16
C ASN A 54 25.03 5.88 0.78
N GLY A 55 23.85 6.51 0.71
CA GLY A 55 23.27 6.98 -0.55
C GLY A 55 22.54 5.92 -1.36
N ASN A 56 22.38 4.71 -0.82
CA ASN A 56 21.64 3.64 -1.49
C ASN A 56 20.15 3.86 -1.38
N ALA A 57 19.46 3.84 -2.51
CA ALA A 57 18.02 4.04 -2.53
C ALA A 57 17.29 2.76 -2.10
N TYR A 58 16.19 2.95 -1.38
CA TYR A 58 15.31 1.84 -0.97
C TYR A 58 13.87 2.31 -0.92
N GLU A 59 12.95 1.35 -1.02
CA GLU A 59 11.51 1.61 -0.87
C GLU A 59 11.11 1.46 0.60
N ARG A 60 10.15 2.28 1.02
CA ARG A 60 9.60 2.16 2.37
C ARG A 60 8.09 2.33 2.34
N TYR A 61 7.44 1.80 3.37
CA TYR A 61 6.00 1.96 3.57
C TYR A 61 5.69 3.45 3.78
N PRO A 62 4.59 3.96 3.18
CA PRO A 62 4.24 5.37 3.38
C PRO A 62 3.90 5.67 4.83
N SER A 63 4.16 6.91 5.24
CA SER A 63 3.78 7.37 6.57
C SER A 63 2.26 7.55 6.66
N THR A 64 1.72 7.55 7.88
CA THR A 64 0.29 7.76 8.12
C THR A 64 -0.22 9.04 7.46
N ALA A 65 0.60 10.09 7.42
CA ALA A 65 0.22 11.36 6.83
C ALA A 65 0.03 11.31 5.31
N GLN A 66 0.55 10.29 4.64
CA GLN A 66 0.43 10.16 3.18
C GLN A 66 -0.89 9.50 2.75
N PHE A 67 -1.59 8.84 3.68
CA PHE A 67 -2.88 8.21 3.36
C PHE A 67 -3.95 9.28 3.15
N GLY A 68 -4.70 9.14 2.06
CA GLY A 68 -5.73 10.10 1.68
C GLY A 68 -5.27 11.22 0.75
N PHE A 69 -3.97 11.31 0.44
CA PHE A 69 -3.40 12.39 -0.36
C PHE A 69 -2.90 11.94 -1.75
N GLY A 70 -3.57 10.97 -2.36
CA GLY A 70 -3.32 10.61 -3.74
C GLY A 70 -2.16 9.64 -3.98
N THR A 71 -1.37 9.32 -2.96
CA THR A 71 -0.27 8.36 -3.07
C THR A 71 -0.49 7.11 -2.22
N ALA A 72 -1.49 7.16 -1.32
CA ALA A 72 -1.83 6.04 -0.46
C ALA A 72 -3.29 6.15 -0.04
N LEU A 73 -4.02 5.04 -0.09
CA LEU A 73 -5.42 4.96 0.31
C LEU A 73 -5.63 3.74 1.20
N CYS A 74 -6.57 3.86 2.13
CA CYS A 74 -6.92 2.79 3.05
C CYS A 74 -8.42 2.50 2.93
N PHE A 75 -8.77 1.23 2.75
CA PHE A 75 -10.17 0.78 2.62
C PHE A 75 -10.48 -0.25 3.70
N ARG A 76 -11.67 -0.18 4.27
CA ARG A 76 -12.13 -1.23 5.17
C ARG A 76 -12.41 -2.51 4.39
N GLY A 77 -12.10 -3.66 5.00
CA GLY A 77 -12.29 -4.94 4.34
C GLY A 77 -13.75 -5.31 4.10
N ASP A 78 -14.68 -4.70 4.86
CA ASP A 78 -16.11 -4.97 4.76
C ASP A 78 -16.87 -3.97 3.89
N GLU A 79 -16.20 -3.06 3.23
CA GLU A 79 -16.85 -2.12 2.32
C GLU A 79 -17.25 -2.79 1.02
N ARG A 80 -18.35 -2.30 0.45
CA ARG A 80 -19.00 -2.92 -0.71
C ARG A 80 -18.12 -3.05 -1.95
N HIS A 81 -17.28 -2.08 -2.22
CA HIS A 81 -16.46 -2.04 -3.43
C HIS A 81 -14.97 -2.19 -3.17
N THR A 82 -14.59 -2.72 -2.01
CA THR A 82 -13.17 -2.82 -1.63
C THR A 82 -12.35 -3.59 -2.66
N ALA A 83 -12.83 -4.75 -3.10
CA ALA A 83 -12.11 -5.57 -4.09
C ALA A 83 -11.95 -4.83 -5.42
N ASP A 84 -13.01 -4.15 -5.87
CA ASP A 84 -12.97 -3.39 -7.13
C ASP A 84 -12.03 -2.20 -7.04
N LYS A 85 -12.01 -1.50 -5.90
CA LYS A 85 -11.09 -0.39 -5.67
C LYS A 85 -9.65 -0.87 -5.69
N ILE A 86 -9.35 -1.99 -5.02
CA ILE A 86 -8.01 -2.56 -5.01
C ILE A 86 -7.57 -2.89 -6.43
N ALA A 87 -8.41 -3.59 -7.19
CA ALA A 87 -8.10 -3.96 -8.56
C ALA A 87 -7.83 -2.73 -9.44
N PHE A 88 -8.67 -1.71 -9.30
CA PHE A 88 -8.52 -0.47 -10.06
C PHE A 88 -7.19 0.23 -9.78
N TYR A 89 -6.87 0.45 -8.50
CA TYR A 89 -5.65 1.17 -8.15
C TYR A 89 -4.39 0.33 -8.39
N MET A 90 -4.47 -0.98 -8.21
CA MET A 90 -3.32 -1.83 -8.52
C MET A 90 -3.00 -1.85 -10.02
N ALA A 91 -4.01 -1.77 -10.87
CA ALA A 91 -3.81 -1.76 -12.32
C ALA A 91 -3.37 -0.40 -12.85
N ASN A 92 -3.92 0.69 -12.31
CA ASN A 92 -3.78 2.03 -12.88
C ASN A 92 -2.92 3.00 -12.05
N GLY A 93 -2.58 2.63 -10.82
CA GLY A 93 -2.00 3.60 -9.88
C GLY A 93 -2.99 4.71 -9.59
N PHE A 94 -2.49 5.91 -9.35
CA PHE A 94 -3.33 7.08 -9.06
C PHE A 94 -3.49 8.01 -10.25
N ASP A 95 -2.84 7.70 -11.37
CA ASP A 95 -2.81 8.59 -12.55
C ASP A 95 -4.14 8.63 -13.30
N ALA A 96 -4.94 7.56 -13.22
CA ALA A 96 -6.24 7.48 -13.88
C ALA A 96 -7.38 8.15 -13.08
N GLY A 97 -7.04 8.82 -11.98
CA GLY A 97 -8.02 9.44 -11.10
C GLY A 97 -8.57 8.47 -10.07
N ARG A 98 -9.72 8.82 -9.49
CA ARG A 98 -10.32 8.03 -8.42
C ARG A 98 -11.28 6.98 -8.96
N PHE A 99 -11.34 5.86 -8.26
CA PHE A 99 -12.34 4.83 -8.54
C PHE A 99 -13.75 5.43 -8.45
N ARG A 100 -14.58 5.07 -9.42
CA ARG A 100 -15.99 5.47 -9.46
C ARG A 100 -16.88 4.26 -9.68
N VAL A 101 -17.96 4.23 -8.98
CA VAL A 101 -18.97 3.18 -9.11
C VAL A 101 -19.82 3.44 -10.35
#